data_7930ab979587f574273503ea6120cf03
#
_entry.id   7930ab979587f574273503ea6120cf03
#
_cell.length_a   1.000
_cell.length_b   1.000
_cell.length_c   1.000
_cell.angle_alpha   90.00
_cell.angle_beta   90.00
_cell.angle_gamma   90.00
#
_symmetry.space_group_name_H-M   'P 1'
#
loop_
_entity.id
_entity.type
_entity.pdbx_description
1 polymer ?
#
loop_
_entity_poly.entity_id
_entity_poly.type
_entity_poly.pdbx_seq_one_letter_code
_entity_poly.pdbx_strand_id
1 'polypeptide(L)'
;MNLDGSTSFVPSFLQFGFFFVSNLFFPNFSFFLFPFSFPLQACWELYCLEHGIQPDGQMPSDKTVGGGDDSFNTFFSETGAGKHVPRAVFVDLEPGVCDEVRTGTYRQLYHPEQLISGKEDAANNFARGHYTIGKEIVDLALDRIRKLADNCTGLQGFLVFNAVGGGTGSGLGSLLLERLSVDYGKKSKLAFTVYPSPQVSTAVVEPYNSVLSTHSLLEHTDGEHPPHGLS
;
A
#
# COMPACT_ATOMS: atom_id res chain seq x y z
N MET A 1 32.21 16.89 -32.25
CA MET A 1 30.91 17.09 -32.91
C MET A 1 30.23 15.74 -32.95
N ASN A 2 29.38 15.43 -31.98
CA ASN A 2 28.29 14.50 -32.08
C ASN A 2 27.36 14.81 -30.88
N LEU A 3 26.25 15.39 -31.24
CA LEU A 3 25.15 15.78 -30.36
C LEU A 3 24.14 14.63 -30.41
N ASP A 4 24.16 13.77 -29.45
CA ASP A 4 23.00 12.87 -29.20
C ASP A 4 22.33 13.31 -27.92
N GLY A 5 21.40 14.23 -28.13
CA GLY A 5 20.46 14.67 -27.11
C GLY A 5 19.38 13.63 -26.85
N SER A 6 19.65 12.65 -26.02
CA SER A 6 18.61 11.90 -25.34
C SER A 6 18.34 12.57 -23.98
N THR A 7 17.50 13.61 -24.01
CA THR A 7 16.86 14.08 -22.79
C THR A 7 15.91 12.97 -22.33
N SER A 8 16.38 12.12 -21.42
CA SER A 8 15.52 11.28 -20.63
C SER A 8 14.59 12.20 -19.84
N PHE A 9 13.35 12.22 -20.25
CA PHE A 9 12.25 12.87 -19.52
C PHE A 9 12.04 12.06 -18.24
N VAL A 10 12.84 12.38 -17.23
CA VAL A 10 12.56 11.92 -15.86
C VAL A 10 11.40 12.79 -15.39
N PRO A 11 10.21 12.20 -15.14
CA PRO A 11 9.12 12.99 -14.61
C PRO A 11 9.56 13.60 -13.27
N SER A 12 9.26 14.88 -13.09
CA SER A 12 9.57 15.67 -11.88
C SER A 12 8.94 15.11 -10.58
N PHE A 13 8.34 13.94 -10.61
CA PHE A 13 7.82 13.20 -9.48
C PHE A 13 8.89 12.47 -8.65
N LEU A 14 10.12 12.35 -9.14
CA LEU A 14 11.25 11.76 -8.39
C LEU A 14 11.90 12.72 -7.39
N GLN A 15 11.38 13.93 -7.24
CA GLN A 15 11.85 14.88 -6.23
C GLN A 15 11.18 14.70 -4.86
N PHE A 16 10.23 13.78 -4.76
CA PHE A 16 9.77 13.24 -3.49
C PHE A 16 10.79 12.22 -3.01
N GLY A 17 11.65 12.65 -2.10
CA GLY A 17 12.65 11.80 -1.49
C GLY A 17 12.00 10.66 -0.70
N PHE A 18 11.64 9.61 -1.40
CA PHE A 18 11.43 8.31 -0.78
C PHE A 18 12.81 7.80 -0.37
N PHE A 19 13.20 8.07 0.86
CA PHE A 19 14.28 7.33 1.47
C PHE A 19 13.77 5.90 1.68
N PHE A 20 13.98 5.09 0.67
CA PHE A 20 13.90 3.66 0.81
C PHE A 20 15.04 3.21 1.71
N VAL A 21 14.74 2.84 2.93
CA VAL A 21 15.61 1.95 3.68
C VAL A 21 15.45 0.59 3.04
N SER A 22 16.21 0.38 1.97
CA SER A 22 16.34 -0.92 1.36
C SER A 22 17.02 -1.88 2.34
N ASN A 23 16.40 -3.01 2.55
CA ASN A 23 17.05 -4.28 2.87
C ASN A 23 17.61 -4.56 4.25
N LEU A 24 17.38 -3.83 5.32
CA LEU A 24 18.14 -4.24 6.51
C LEU A 24 17.34 -4.74 7.73
N PHE A 25 16.00 -4.57 7.84
CA PHE A 25 15.41 -4.90 9.14
C PHE A 25 14.04 -5.60 9.20
N PHE A 26 13.33 -5.87 8.10
CA PHE A 26 11.96 -6.40 8.26
C PHE A 26 11.61 -7.55 7.30
N PRO A 27 12.09 -8.77 7.53
CA PRO A 27 11.55 -9.94 6.86
C PRO A 27 10.11 -10.20 7.38
N ASN A 28 9.15 -10.42 6.49
CA ASN A 28 7.78 -10.84 6.78
C ASN A 28 6.76 -9.74 7.19
N PHE A 29 6.80 -8.55 6.58
CA PHE A 29 5.72 -7.59 6.68
C PHE A 29 4.67 -7.80 5.57
N SER A 30 3.39 -7.72 5.94
CA SER A 30 2.29 -7.64 4.97
C SER A 30 1.87 -6.20 4.74
N PHE A 31 1.68 -5.84 3.47
CA PHE A 31 1.37 -4.47 3.06
C PHE A 31 -0.14 -4.26 2.91
N PHE A 32 -0.63 -3.15 3.44
CA PHE A 32 -2.00 -2.70 3.27
C PHE A 32 -2.06 -1.30 2.67
N LEU A 33 -3.06 -1.07 1.83
CA LEU A 33 -3.16 0.16 1.07
C LEU A 33 -4.54 0.75 1.04
N PHE A 34 -4.57 2.04 1.21
CA PHE A 34 -5.72 2.91 1.04
C PHE A 34 -5.52 3.89 -0.12
N PRO A 35 -6.54 4.66 -0.55
CA PRO A 35 -6.71 5.24 -1.87
C PRO A 35 -5.58 6.17 -2.30
N PHE A 36 -4.47 5.57 -2.64
CA PHE A 36 -3.32 6.20 -3.26
C PHE A 36 -2.68 5.19 -4.22
N SER A 37 -3.51 4.57 -5.05
CA SER A 37 -3.10 3.45 -5.89
C SER A 37 -1.99 3.80 -6.86
N PHE A 38 -1.93 5.03 -7.36
CA PHE A 38 -0.93 5.40 -8.35
C PHE A 38 0.52 5.38 -7.80
N PRO A 39 0.84 6.03 -6.68
CA PRO A 39 2.20 5.96 -6.11
C PRO A 39 2.57 4.56 -5.63
N LEU A 40 1.61 3.76 -5.25
CA LEU A 40 1.88 2.45 -4.70
C LEU A 40 2.02 1.37 -5.74
N GLN A 41 1.25 1.43 -6.81
CA GLN A 41 1.52 0.62 -7.98
C GLN A 41 2.95 0.88 -8.47
N ALA A 42 3.40 2.14 -8.47
CA ALA A 42 4.78 2.48 -8.80
C ALA A 42 5.80 1.83 -7.85
N CYS A 43 5.52 1.72 -6.56
CA CYS A 43 6.38 1.00 -5.62
C CYS A 43 6.46 -0.50 -5.95
N TRP A 44 5.34 -1.15 -6.27
CA TRP A 44 5.34 -2.55 -6.66
C TRP A 44 6.00 -2.78 -8.03
N GLU A 45 5.84 -1.87 -8.96
CA GLU A 45 6.58 -1.87 -10.22
C GLU A 45 8.09 -1.78 -9.99
N LEU A 46 8.52 -0.88 -9.09
CA LEU A 46 9.93 -0.75 -8.72
C LEU A 46 10.46 -2.03 -8.07
N TYR A 47 9.74 -2.62 -7.13
CA TYR A 47 10.11 -3.90 -6.53
C TYR A 47 10.23 -5.02 -7.56
N CYS A 48 9.29 -5.10 -8.48
CA CYS A 48 9.37 -6.06 -9.58
C CYS A 48 10.62 -5.85 -10.43
N LEU A 49 10.96 -4.60 -10.75
CA LEU A 49 12.16 -4.28 -11.51
C LEU A 49 13.45 -4.63 -10.74
N GLU A 50 13.51 -4.31 -9.45
CA GLU A 50 14.68 -4.59 -8.61
C GLU A 50 14.94 -6.10 -8.45
N HIS A 51 13.89 -6.91 -8.36
CA HIS A 51 14.00 -8.35 -8.17
C HIS A 51 13.92 -9.16 -9.47
N GLY A 52 13.79 -8.51 -10.62
CA GLY A 52 13.70 -9.18 -11.91
C GLY A 52 12.38 -9.95 -12.11
N ILE A 53 11.31 -9.52 -11.46
CA ILE A 53 9.96 -10.10 -11.60
C ILE A 53 9.25 -9.41 -12.77
N GLN A 54 8.74 -10.20 -13.71
CA GLN A 54 7.98 -9.68 -14.85
C GLN A 54 6.57 -9.24 -14.44
N PRO A 55 5.87 -8.42 -15.26
CA PRO A 55 4.51 -7.97 -14.98
C PRO A 55 3.47 -9.10 -14.81
N ASP A 56 3.77 -10.28 -15.29
CA ASP A 56 2.95 -11.50 -15.11
C ASP A 56 3.28 -12.26 -13.81
N GLY A 57 4.29 -11.84 -13.07
CA GLY A 57 4.76 -12.47 -11.84
C GLY A 57 5.80 -13.56 -12.04
N GLN A 58 6.23 -13.84 -13.26
CA GLN A 58 7.28 -14.82 -13.53
C GLN A 58 8.67 -14.23 -13.28
N MET A 59 9.59 -15.07 -12.82
CA MET A 59 11.00 -14.71 -12.62
C MET A 59 11.89 -15.60 -13.49
N PRO A 60 12.24 -15.17 -14.72
CA PRO A 60 13.00 -15.99 -15.66
C PRO A 60 14.41 -16.37 -15.19
N SER A 61 14.96 -15.63 -14.23
CA SER A 61 16.31 -15.81 -13.69
C SER A 61 16.37 -16.74 -12.48
N ASP A 62 15.27 -17.36 -12.09
CA ASP A 62 15.21 -18.27 -10.93
C ASP A 62 15.87 -19.62 -11.21
N LYS A 63 17.11 -19.55 -11.67
CA LYS A 63 18.07 -20.67 -11.65
C LYS A 63 19.11 -20.49 -10.55
N THR A 64 18.74 -19.91 -9.43
CA THR A 64 19.59 -19.91 -8.26
C THR A 64 19.50 -21.29 -7.62
N VAL A 65 20.46 -22.11 -7.96
CA VAL A 65 20.82 -23.33 -7.24
C VAL A 65 21.32 -22.91 -5.86
N GLY A 66 20.46 -22.98 -4.88
CA GLY A 66 20.84 -22.72 -3.49
C GLY A 66 19.65 -22.15 -2.73
N GLY A 67 18.99 -22.95 -1.88
CA GLY A 67 17.95 -22.49 -0.96
C GLY A 67 18.50 -21.45 0.01
N GLY A 68 18.68 -20.23 -0.44
CA GLY A 68 18.93 -19.04 0.33
C GLY A 68 17.61 -18.33 0.59
N ASP A 69 17.52 -17.73 1.74
CA ASP A 69 16.43 -16.83 2.13
C ASP A 69 16.46 -15.63 1.17
N ASP A 70 15.78 -15.78 0.03
CA ASP A 70 15.76 -14.78 -1.01
C ASP A 70 14.93 -13.61 -0.52
N SER A 71 15.51 -12.42 -0.52
CA SER A 71 14.92 -11.20 0.04
C SER A 71 13.54 -10.84 -0.54
N PHE A 72 13.21 -11.34 -1.74
CA PHE A 72 11.90 -11.15 -2.35
C PHE A 72 10.77 -11.92 -1.63
N ASN A 73 11.06 -13.00 -0.90
CA ASN A 73 10.06 -13.76 -0.15
C ASN A 73 9.38 -12.94 0.96
N THR A 74 10.00 -11.86 1.38
CA THR A 74 9.42 -10.89 2.31
C THR A 74 8.18 -10.21 1.72
N PHE A 75 8.25 -9.82 0.46
CA PHE A 75 7.22 -9.03 -0.20
C PHE A 75 6.33 -9.83 -1.16
N PHE A 76 6.84 -10.96 -1.65
CA PHE A 76 6.14 -11.80 -2.61
C PHE A 76 5.93 -13.20 -2.04
N SER A 77 4.78 -13.76 -2.32
CA SER A 77 4.50 -15.17 -2.11
C SER A 77 4.64 -15.91 -3.44
N GLU A 78 5.25 -17.07 -3.43
CA GLU A 78 5.34 -17.92 -4.61
C GLU A 78 4.14 -18.87 -4.68
N THR A 79 3.50 -18.96 -5.85
CA THR A 79 2.48 -19.95 -6.11
C THR A 79 3.11 -21.24 -6.61
N GLY A 80 2.40 -22.37 -6.52
CA GLY A 80 2.87 -23.64 -7.04
C GLY A 80 3.23 -23.67 -8.54
N ALA A 81 2.82 -22.64 -9.27
CA ALA A 81 3.17 -22.43 -10.69
C ALA A 81 4.41 -21.55 -10.90
N GLY A 82 5.12 -21.16 -9.83
CA GLY A 82 6.30 -20.29 -9.90
C GLY A 82 5.98 -18.81 -10.12
N LYS A 83 4.73 -18.41 -9.91
CA LYS A 83 4.31 -17.01 -10.01
C LYS A 83 4.52 -16.31 -8.66
N HIS A 84 5.17 -15.15 -8.69
CA HIS A 84 5.39 -14.30 -7.54
C HIS A 84 4.25 -13.30 -7.40
N VAL A 85 3.53 -13.35 -6.28
CA VAL A 85 2.37 -12.50 -5.99
C VAL A 85 2.69 -11.60 -4.81
N PRO A 86 2.49 -10.27 -4.92
CA PRO A 86 2.68 -9.34 -3.82
C PRO A 86 1.86 -9.71 -2.58
N ARG A 87 2.48 -9.60 -1.40
CA ARG A 87 1.77 -9.74 -0.12
C ARG A 87 1.09 -8.42 0.22
N ALA A 88 0.07 -8.05 -0.54
CA ALA A 88 -0.61 -6.75 -0.43
C ALA A 88 -2.11 -6.90 -0.62
N VAL A 89 -2.85 -5.97 0.00
CA VAL A 89 -4.29 -5.76 -0.24
C VAL A 89 -4.50 -4.29 -0.59
N PHE A 90 -5.21 -4.04 -1.67
CA PHE A 90 -5.63 -2.70 -2.07
C PHE A 90 -7.09 -2.54 -1.71
N VAL A 91 -7.42 -1.51 -0.97
CA VAL A 91 -8.79 -1.24 -0.54
C VAL A 91 -9.14 0.20 -0.88
N ASP A 92 -10.21 0.39 -1.63
CA ASP A 92 -10.78 1.70 -1.88
C ASP A 92 -12.31 1.63 -1.88
N LEU A 93 -12.96 2.69 -1.44
CA LEU A 93 -14.42 2.81 -1.49
C LEU A 93 -14.91 3.16 -2.89
N GLU A 94 -14.09 3.80 -3.71
CA GLU A 94 -14.35 4.07 -5.11
C GLU A 94 -13.71 2.99 -5.99
N PRO A 95 -14.41 2.49 -7.03
CA PRO A 95 -13.88 1.42 -7.89
C PRO A 95 -12.80 1.90 -8.87
N GLY A 96 -12.79 3.18 -9.26
CA GLY A 96 -11.97 3.69 -10.37
C GLY A 96 -10.50 3.36 -10.27
N VAL A 97 -9.91 3.53 -9.10
CA VAL A 97 -8.48 3.32 -8.88
C VAL A 97 -8.12 1.84 -8.86
N CYS A 98 -8.93 1.00 -8.23
CA CYS A 98 -8.74 -0.46 -8.28
C CYS A 98 -8.92 -1.00 -9.70
N ASP A 99 -9.83 -0.41 -10.50
CA ASP A 99 -10.06 -0.81 -11.89
C ASP A 99 -8.87 -0.45 -12.79
N GLU A 100 -8.18 0.65 -12.54
CA GLU A 100 -6.92 0.97 -13.22
C GLU A 100 -5.85 -0.10 -12.97
N VAL A 101 -5.73 -0.61 -11.75
CA VAL A 101 -4.82 -1.72 -11.44
C VAL A 101 -5.26 -3.01 -12.14
N ARG A 102 -6.57 -3.30 -12.17
CA ARG A 102 -7.13 -4.49 -12.83
C ARG A 102 -6.93 -4.52 -14.35
N THR A 103 -6.82 -3.35 -14.96
CA THR A 103 -6.67 -3.20 -16.43
C THR A 103 -5.26 -2.82 -16.85
N GLY A 104 -4.40 -2.42 -15.92
CA GLY A 104 -3.05 -1.95 -16.17
C GLY A 104 -2.06 -3.03 -16.63
N THR A 105 -0.81 -2.63 -16.84
CA THR A 105 0.28 -3.50 -17.29
C THR A 105 0.53 -4.65 -16.31
N TYR A 106 0.43 -4.40 -15.02
CA TYR A 106 0.65 -5.36 -13.93
C TYR A 106 -0.63 -6.07 -13.46
N ARG A 107 -1.71 -6.05 -14.26
CA ARG A 107 -2.99 -6.69 -13.91
C ARG A 107 -2.87 -8.17 -13.57
N GLN A 108 -1.90 -8.87 -14.16
CA GLN A 108 -1.67 -10.29 -13.91
C GLN A 108 -0.85 -10.55 -12.64
N LEU A 109 -0.16 -9.54 -12.11
CA LEU A 109 0.68 -9.69 -10.93
C LEU A 109 -0.14 -10.01 -9.68
N TYR A 110 -1.28 -9.35 -9.52
CA TYR A 110 -2.13 -9.47 -8.35
C TYR A 110 -3.17 -10.57 -8.47
N HIS A 111 -3.52 -11.16 -7.33
CA HIS A 111 -4.70 -12.01 -7.27
C HIS A 111 -5.96 -11.12 -7.25
N PRO A 112 -7.04 -11.47 -7.95
CA PRO A 112 -8.26 -10.66 -7.98
C PRO A 112 -8.83 -10.31 -6.60
N GLU A 113 -8.67 -11.21 -5.64
CA GLU A 113 -9.12 -11.02 -4.26
C GLU A 113 -8.31 -9.99 -3.47
N GLN A 114 -7.14 -9.59 -3.95
CA GLN A 114 -6.31 -8.55 -3.31
C GLN A 114 -6.80 -7.13 -3.62
N LEU A 115 -7.63 -6.97 -4.66
CA LEU A 115 -8.15 -5.70 -5.11
C LEU A 115 -9.61 -5.56 -4.65
N ILE A 116 -9.82 -4.82 -3.58
CA ILE A 116 -11.12 -4.64 -2.94
C ILE A 116 -11.62 -3.23 -3.24
N SER A 117 -12.75 -3.13 -3.92
CA SER A 117 -13.38 -1.86 -4.22
C SER A 117 -14.81 -1.80 -3.70
N GLY A 118 -15.19 -0.65 -3.14
CA GLY A 118 -16.56 -0.33 -2.79
C GLY A 118 -17.37 0.08 -4.03
N LYS A 119 -18.61 0.45 -3.78
CA LYS A 119 -19.53 0.95 -4.81
C LYS A 119 -19.76 2.45 -4.71
N GLU A 120 -19.53 3.02 -3.55
CA GLU A 120 -19.80 4.42 -3.21
C GLU A 120 -18.63 4.98 -2.40
N ASP A 121 -18.13 6.14 -2.79
CA ASP A 121 -17.02 6.80 -2.14
C ASP A 121 -17.41 7.44 -0.78
N ALA A 122 -16.42 7.86 -0.02
CA ALA A 122 -16.65 8.56 1.24
C ALA A 122 -16.88 10.07 1.08
N ALA A 123 -16.95 10.61 -0.14
CA ALA A 123 -17.17 12.03 -0.43
C ALA A 123 -16.26 12.96 0.41
N ASN A 124 -14.98 12.64 0.52
CA ASN A 124 -14.00 13.35 1.35
C ASN A 124 -14.43 13.54 2.83
N ASN A 125 -15.23 12.64 3.37
CA ASN A 125 -15.77 12.73 4.72
C ASN A 125 -15.28 11.56 5.58
N PHE A 126 -14.50 11.88 6.63
CA PHE A 126 -14.02 10.89 7.62
C PHE A 126 -15.15 10.04 8.18
N ALA A 127 -16.28 10.66 8.57
CA ALA A 127 -17.37 9.92 9.19
C ALA A 127 -18.03 8.90 8.23
N ARG A 128 -18.13 9.22 6.94
CA ARG A 128 -18.62 8.26 5.93
C ARG A 128 -17.63 7.11 5.76
N GLY A 129 -16.35 7.40 5.69
CA GLY A 129 -15.29 6.38 5.58
C GLY A 129 -15.18 5.47 6.80
N HIS A 130 -15.43 6.00 7.99
CA HIS A 130 -15.27 5.27 9.25
C HIS A 130 -16.55 4.55 9.70
N TYR A 131 -17.70 5.23 9.69
CA TYR A 131 -18.92 4.74 10.35
C TYR A 131 -19.97 4.17 9.41
N THR A 132 -20.09 4.70 8.20
CA THR A 132 -21.16 4.29 7.27
C THR A 132 -20.61 3.36 6.20
N ILE A 133 -20.07 3.91 5.14
CA ILE A 133 -19.66 3.14 3.96
C ILE A 133 -18.46 2.22 4.28
N GLY A 134 -17.52 2.68 5.11
CA GLY A 134 -16.37 1.87 5.50
C GLY A 134 -16.74 0.59 6.25
N LYS A 135 -17.80 0.61 7.05
CA LYS A 135 -18.28 -0.59 7.76
C LYS A 135 -18.75 -1.71 6.85
N GLU A 136 -19.19 -1.40 5.65
CA GLU A 136 -19.65 -2.40 4.69
C GLU A 136 -18.49 -3.20 4.08
N ILE A 137 -17.29 -2.62 4.04
CA ILE A 137 -16.14 -3.21 3.36
C ILE A 137 -15.07 -3.73 4.32
N VAL A 138 -15.05 -3.23 5.55
CA VAL A 138 -13.97 -3.52 6.51
C VAL A 138 -13.81 -5.01 6.80
N ASP A 139 -14.89 -5.74 6.98
CA ASP A 139 -14.85 -7.17 7.30
C ASP A 139 -14.32 -7.99 6.14
N LEU A 140 -14.64 -7.61 4.90
CA LEU A 140 -14.07 -8.22 3.71
C LEU A 140 -12.56 -7.94 3.62
N ALA A 141 -12.13 -6.71 3.88
CA ALA A 141 -10.72 -6.36 3.89
C ALA A 141 -9.96 -7.15 4.96
N LEU A 142 -10.48 -7.25 6.18
CA LEU A 142 -9.87 -8.02 7.27
C LEU A 142 -9.80 -9.53 6.96
N ASP A 143 -10.81 -10.10 6.29
CA ASP A 143 -10.75 -11.50 5.84
C ASP A 143 -9.60 -11.74 4.86
N ARG A 144 -9.40 -10.83 3.89
CA ARG A 144 -8.27 -10.93 2.94
C ARG A 144 -6.92 -10.75 3.63
N ILE A 145 -6.83 -9.81 4.56
CA ILE A 145 -5.65 -9.61 5.40
C ILE A 145 -5.32 -10.87 6.18
N ARG A 146 -6.31 -11.50 6.79
CA ARG A 146 -6.12 -12.74 7.55
C ARG A 146 -5.60 -13.87 6.67
N LYS A 147 -6.14 -14.04 5.47
CA LYS A 147 -5.66 -15.03 4.50
C LYS A 147 -4.19 -14.80 4.10
N LEU A 148 -3.77 -13.55 3.93
CA LEU A 148 -2.37 -13.24 3.67
C LEU A 148 -1.49 -13.51 4.89
N ALA A 149 -1.94 -13.16 6.09
CA ALA A 149 -1.23 -13.40 7.33
C ALA A 149 -1.04 -14.90 7.61
N ASP A 150 -2.05 -15.71 7.35
CA ASP A 150 -2.02 -17.18 7.52
C ASP A 150 -1.01 -17.84 6.56
N ASN A 151 -0.74 -17.24 5.41
CA ASN A 151 0.27 -17.71 4.46
C ASN A 151 1.71 -17.28 4.81
N CYS A 152 1.89 -16.54 5.89
CA CYS A 152 3.21 -16.14 6.38
C CYS A 152 3.74 -17.13 7.40
N THR A 153 4.99 -17.55 7.27
CA THR A 153 5.66 -18.43 8.25
C THR A 153 6.03 -17.74 9.55
N GLY A 154 6.12 -16.40 9.52
CA GLY A 154 6.48 -15.60 10.70
C GLY A 154 6.12 -14.14 10.45
N LEU A 155 4.83 -13.78 10.54
CA LEU A 155 4.38 -12.41 10.39
C LEU A 155 4.97 -11.52 11.48
N GLN A 156 5.72 -10.48 11.11
CA GLN A 156 6.27 -9.49 12.05
C GLN A 156 5.32 -8.32 12.28
N GLY A 157 4.58 -7.90 11.26
CA GLY A 157 3.69 -6.77 11.37
C GLY A 157 3.10 -6.33 10.02
N PHE A 158 2.60 -5.12 10.01
CA PHE A 158 1.88 -4.53 8.88
C PHE A 158 2.47 -3.18 8.49
N LEU A 159 2.53 -2.93 7.19
CA LEU A 159 2.82 -1.61 6.63
C LEU A 159 1.51 -1.05 6.06
N VAL A 160 1.06 0.07 6.58
CA VAL A 160 -0.18 0.72 6.18
C VAL A 160 0.15 2.03 5.47
N PHE A 161 -0.38 2.21 4.28
CA PHE A 161 -0.20 3.42 3.49
C PHE A 161 -1.55 4.10 3.32
N ASN A 162 -1.67 5.33 3.74
CA ASN A 162 -2.92 6.08 3.65
C ASN A 162 -2.70 7.58 3.43
N ALA A 163 -3.67 8.23 2.80
CA ALA A 163 -3.75 9.67 2.68
C ALA A 163 -4.85 10.18 3.60
N VAL A 164 -4.50 10.99 4.59
CA VAL A 164 -5.43 11.45 5.63
C VAL A 164 -6.31 12.64 5.22
N GLY A 165 -6.03 13.24 4.06
CA GLY A 165 -6.87 14.33 3.55
C GLY A 165 -8.22 13.85 3.00
N GLY A 166 -8.29 12.65 2.42
CA GLY A 166 -9.51 12.07 1.85
C GLY A 166 -10.37 11.33 2.88
N GLY A 167 -11.61 11.05 2.52
CA GLY A 167 -12.54 10.35 3.42
C GLY A 167 -12.23 8.87 3.60
N THR A 168 -11.79 8.17 2.54
CA THR A 168 -11.42 6.75 2.60
C THR A 168 -10.12 6.55 3.39
N GLY A 169 -9.04 7.25 3.04
CA GLY A 169 -7.75 7.11 3.70
C GLY A 169 -7.76 7.52 5.16
N SER A 170 -8.51 8.56 5.52
CA SER A 170 -8.69 8.99 6.90
C SER A 170 -9.67 8.08 7.66
N GLY A 171 -10.89 7.90 7.16
CA GLY A 171 -11.97 7.22 7.86
C GLY A 171 -11.83 5.71 7.85
N LEU A 172 -11.77 5.08 6.67
CA LEU A 172 -11.59 3.63 6.56
C LEU A 172 -10.20 3.21 7.02
N GLY A 173 -9.16 4.04 6.77
CA GLY A 173 -7.81 3.80 7.28
C GLY A 173 -7.77 3.67 8.79
N SER A 174 -8.39 4.60 9.51
CA SER A 174 -8.51 4.56 10.97
C SER A 174 -9.28 3.33 11.43
N LEU A 175 -10.42 3.02 10.82
CA LEU A 175 -11.23 1.86 11.17
C LEU A 175 -10.46 0.54 11.01
N LEU A 176 -9.70 0.38 9.94
CA LEU A 176 -8.89 -0.81 9.73
C LEU A 176 -7.75 -0.93 10.74
N LEU A 177 -7.08 0.16 11.07
CA LEU A 177 -6.03 0.16 12.10
C LEU A 177 -6.58 -0.19 13.48
N GLU A 178 -7.75 0.32 13.85
CA GLU A 178 -8.45 -0.03 15.09
C GLU A 178 -8.73 -1.54 15.14
N ARG A 179 -9.30 -2.09 14.08
CA ARG A 179 -9.61 -3.52 13.98
C ARG A 179 -8.36 -4.39 13.96
N LEU A 180 -7.30 -3.99 13.22
CA LEU A 180 -6.02 -4.69 13.22
C LEU A 180 -5.35 -4.67 14.60
N SER A 181 -5.50 -3.59 15.36
CA SER A 181 -4.97 -3.50 16.73
C SER A 181 -5.69 -4.46 17.68
N VAL A 182 -6.96 -4.75 17.44
CA VAL A 182 -7.70 -5.78 18.20
C VAL A 182 -7.24 -7.18 17.81
N ASP A 183 -7.21 -7.48 16.51
CA ASP A 183 -6.92 -8.83 16.02
C ASP A 183 -5.42 -9.18 16.13
N TYR A 184 -4.54 -8.21 15.95
CA TYR A 184 -3.08 -8.36 15.89
C TYR A 184 -2.34 -7.40 16.83
N GLY A 185 -2.83 -7.20 18.05
CA GLY A 185 -2.30 -6.22 19.00
C GLY A 185 -0.83 -6.36 19.36
N LYS A 186 -0.26 -7.58 19.20
CA LYS A 186 1.17 -7.86 19.46
C LYS A 186 2.08 -7.66 18.24
N LYS A 187 1.50 -7.37 17.08
CA LYS A 187 2.24 -7.19 15.83
C LYS A 187 2.47 -5.71 15.57
N SER A 188 3.67 -5.39 15.13
CA SER A 188 4.01 -4.00 14.79
C SER A 188 3.19 -3.49 13.62
N LYS A 189 2.73 -2.26 13.73
CA LYS A 189 1.98 -1.54 12.69
C LYS A 189 2.70 -0.24 12.39
N LEU A 190 3.29 -0.13 11.20
CA LEU A 190 3.95 1.06 10.69
C LEU A 190 3.04 1.75 9.69
N ALA A 191 2.71 3.01 9.93
CA ALA A 191 1.90 3.81 9.03
C ALA A 191 2.78 4.77 8.21
N PHE A 192 2.56 4.76 6.90
CA PHE A 192 3.11 5.73 5.95
C PHE A 192 1.97 6.65 5.51
N THR A 193 1.91 7.80 6.13
CA THR A 193 0.77 8.69 6.03
C THR A 193 1.09 9.92 5.20
N VAL A 194 0.30 10.16 4.16
CA VAL A 194 0.40 11.37 3.34
C VAL A 194 -0.56 12.42 3.86
N TYR A 195 0.00 13.53 4.33
CA TYR A 195 -0.77 14.70 4.76
C TYR A 195 -1.04 15.64 3.59
N PRO A 196 -2.17 16.37 3.63
CA PRO A 196 -2.48 17.37 2.62
C PRO A 196 -1.44 18.50 2.61
N SER A 197 -1.08 18.94 1.41
CA SER A 197 -0.16 20.08 1.24
C SER A 197 -0.89 21.41 1.45
N PRO A 198 -0.31 22.36 2.19
CA PRO A 198 -0.90 23.69 2.32
C PRO A 198 -1.05 24.46 1.02
N GLN A 199 -0.23 24.12 0.02
CA GLN A 199 -0.21 24.81 -1.28
C GLN A 199 -1.17 24.19 -2.30
N VAL A 200 -1.51 22.91 -2.14
CA VAL A 200 -2.36 22.16 -3.07
C VAL A 200 -3.39 21.40 -2.25
N SER A 201 -4.53 22.05 -2.01
CA SER A 201 -5.67 21.40 -1.34
C SER A 201 -6.68 20.94 -2.37
N THR A 202 -7.15 19.70 -2.26
CA THR A 202 -8.19 19.13 -3.11
C THR A 202 -9.57 19.21 -2.48
N ALA A 203 -9.66 19.35 -1.15
CA ALA A 203 -10.92 19.49 -0.44
C ALA A 203 -10.81 20.43 0.77
N VAL A 204 -11.84 21.21 0.98
CA VAL A 204 -11.92 22.18 2.09
C VAL A 204 -11.87 21.50 3.48
N VAL A 205 -12.31 20.25 3.55
CA VAL A 205 -12.41 19.47 4.80
C VAL A 205 -11.16 18.65 5.15
N GLU A 206 -10.11 18.72 4.33
CA GLU A 206 -8.84 18.00 4.58
C GLU A 206 -8.27 18.21 5.98
N PRO A 207 -8.28 19.41 6.57
CA PRO A 207 -7.78 19.61 7.93
C PRO A 207 -8.56 18.81 8.98
N TYR A 208 -9.89 18.73 8.84
CA TYR A 208 -10.72 17.95 9.75
C TYR A 208 -10.44 16.45 9.65
N ASN A 209 -10.37 15.92 8.43
CA ASN A 209 -10.04 14.52 8.18
C ASN A 209 -8.66 14.18 8.76
N SER A 210 -7.68 15.06 8.57
CA SER A 210 -6.30 14.87 9.06
C SER A 210 -6.24 14.81 10.59
N VAL A 211 -6.92 15.72 11.27
CA VAL A 211 -6.94 15.74 12.76
C VAL A 211 -7.61 14.49 13.32
N LEU A 212 -8.76 14.09 12.78
CA LEU A 212 -9.48 12.90 13.23
C LEU A 212 -8.68 11.62 12.96
N SER A 213 -8.03 11.52 11.82
CA SER A 213 -7.19 10.39 11.47
C SER A 213 -5.92 10.32 12.33
N THR A 214 -5.25 11.44 12.54
CA THR A 214 -4.04 11.48 13.38
C THR A 214 -4.31 11.03 14.80
N HIS A 215 -5.46 11.37 15.37
CA HIS A 215 -5.86 10.89 16.69
C HIS A 215 -5.91 9.35 16.74
N SER A 216 -6.54 8.72 15.74
CA SER A 216 -6.58 7.26 15.65
C SER A 216 -5.22 6.63 15.35
N LEU A 217 -4.40 7.26 14.50
CA LEU A 217 -3.06 6.80 14.18
C LEU A 217 -2.15 6.75 15.41
N LEU A 218 -2.19 7.78 16.26
CA LEU A 218 -1.40 7.82 17.49
C LEU A 218 -1.75 6.71 18.48
N GLU A 219 -2.98 6.26 18.49
CA GLU A 219 -3.43 5.19 19.39
C GLU A 219 -3.13 3.77 18.84
N HIS A 220 -3.07 3.60 17.52
CA HIS A 220 -3.10 2.29 16.89
C HIS A 220 -1.87 1.97 16.03
N THR A 221 -0.84 2.83 16.02
CA THR A 221 0.41 2.58 15.30
C THR A 221 1.62 2.66 16.21
N ASP A 222 2.64 1.86 15.90
CA ASP A 222 3.90 1.81 16.69
C ASP A 222 4.90 2.89 16.23
N GLY A 223 4.65 3.58 15.13
CA GLY A 223 5.46 4.67 14.60
C GLY A 223 4.80 5.34 13.42
N GLU A 224 4.82 6.66 13.42
CA GLU A 224 4.54 7.47 12.24
C GLU A 224 5.87 7.94 11.65
N HIS A 225 6.13 7.61 10.39
CA HIS A 225 7.14 8.30 9.61
C HIS A 225 6.42 9.30 8.70
N PRO A 226 6.37 10.60 9.05
CA PRO A 226 5.99 11.61 8.09
C PRO A 226 7.02 11.58 6.95
N PRO A 227 6.63 11.68 5.68
CA PRO A 227 7.57 11.85 4.61
C PRO A 227 8.36 13.15 4.87
N HIS A 228 9.65 13.03 5.17
CA HIS A 228 10.54 14.16 5.30
C HIS A 228 10.62 14.88 3.96
N GLY A 229 10.08 16.09 3.88
CA GLY A 229 10.36 16.96 2.76
C GLY A 229 9.19 17.71 2.14
N LEU A 230 8.35 18.34 2.95
CA LEU A 230 7.50 19.45 2.49
C LEU A 230 7.55 20.56 3.55
N SER A 231 8.70 21.25 3.61
CA SER A 231 8.79 22.60 4.15
C SER A 231 8.96 23.58 3.00
#